data_9d5631125476bedf21e7a2ba09074538
#
_entry.id   9d5631125476bedf21e7a2ba09074538
#
_cell.length_a   1.000
_cell.length_b   1.000
_cell.length_c   1.000
_cell.angle_alpha   90.00
_cell.angle_beta   90.00
_cell.angle_gamma   90.00
#
_symmetry.space_group_name_H-M   'P 1'
#
loop_
_entity.id
_entity.type
_entity.pdbx_description
1 polymer ?
#
loop_
_entity_poly.entity_id
_entity_poly.type
_entity_poly.pdbx_seq_one_letter_code
_entity_poly.pdbx_strand_id
1 'polypeptide(L)'
;TLSYTNHTVMAEALECWPEDLFRQRLPRIYQIVREINNRFSAQMMEATGGDTEKVGRMAIISYGLIKMANLCVAACHSVNGVSKLHSEIVKHSVFPDAFSIAPEKFTNVTNGIAHRRWLCQANPGLTAFIRDSIGDGFVLHAEELAKLRPLADDKAALERFAAIKRENKARFSDYVKKTAGVSIDPDSLFDVQVK
;
A
#
# COMPACT_ATOMS: atom_id res chain seq x y z
N THR A 1 -14.79 -14.33 -9.20
CA THR A 1 -14.66 -13.49 -8.00
C THR A 1 -13.35 -12.71 -8.04
N LEU A 2 -13.38 -11.55 -8.67
CA LEU A 2 -12.23 -10.65 -8.74
C LEU A 2 -12.36 -9.56 -7.67
N SER A 3 -11.26 -9.22 -7.01
CA SER A 3 -11.14 -8.04 -6.15
C SER A 3 -9.92 -7.22 -6.54
N TYR A 4 -9.96 -5.93 -6.31
CA TYR A 4 -8.88 -5.01 -6.58
C TYR A 4 -8.36 -4.39 -5.29
N THR A 5 -7.09 -4.59 -5.00
CA THR A 5 -6.40 -3.90 -3.92
C THR A 5 -5.58 -2.76 -4.50
N ASN A 6 -5.95 -1.52 -4.15
CA ASN A 6 -5.19 -0.34 -4.52
C ASN A 6 -4.01 -0.14 -3.54
N HIS A 7 -2.82 0.15 -4.07
CA HIS A 7 -1.59 0.36 -3.29
C HIS A 7 -1.02 1.78 -3.43
N THR A 8 -1.69 2.67 -4.19
CA THR A 8 -1.19 4.02 -4.44
C THR A 8 -2.30 5.05 -4.44
N VAL A 9 -1.95 6.29 -4.13
CA VAL A 9 -2.82 7.46 -4.24
C VAL A 9 -2.29 8.47 -5.28
N MET A 10 -1.12 8.19 -5.86
CA MET A 10 -0.49 9.08 -6.85
C MET A 10 -1.01 8.74 -8.24
N ALA A 11 -1.54 9.75 -8.93
CA ALA A 11 -2.12 9.60 -10.27
C ALA A 11 -1.10 9.02 -11.28
N GLU A 12 0.16 9.43 -11.18
CA GLU A 12 1.25 8.96 -12.04
C GLU A 12 1.58 7.48 -11.88
N ALA A 13 1.22 6.89 -10.74
CA ALA A 13 1.41 5.46 -10.47
C ALA A 13 0.18 4.61 -10.84
N LEU A 14 -0.93 5.24 -11.27
CA LEU A 14 -2.08 4.55 -11.86
C LEU A 14 -1.79 4.26 -13.33
N GLU A 15 -1.55 2.99 -13.65
CA GLU A 15 -1.12 2.56 -14.97
C GLU A 15 -2.12 2.95 -16.06
N CYS A 16 -1.63 3.67 -17.06
CA CYS A 16 -2.37 4.05 -18.24
C CYS A 16 -1.58 3.67 -19.50
N TRP A 17 -2.27 3.18 -20.52
CA TRP A 17 -1.69 2.80 -21.80
C TRP A 17 -2.26 3.66 -22.93
N PRO A 18 -1.44 4.14 -23.88
CA PRO A 18 -1.96 4.70 -25.11
C PRO A 18 -2.86 3.67 -25.82
N GLU A 19 -4.08 4.07 -26.17
CA GLU A 19 -5.08 3.17 -26.75
C GLU A 19 -4.60 2.52 -28.05
N ASP A 20 -3.95 3.31 -28.92
CA ASP A 20 -3.42 2.79 -30.19
C ASP A 20 -2.32 1.75 -30.00
N LEU A 21 -1.40 1.97 -29.04
CA LEU A 21 -0.37 1.01 -28.73
C LEU A 21 -0.97 -0.30 -28.23
N PHE A 22 -1.93 -0.20 -27.29
CA PHE A 22 -2.60 -1.37 -26.72
C PHE A 22 -3.37 -2.15 -27.80
N ARG A 23 -4.11 -1.44 -28.67
CA ARG A 23 -4.84 -2.02 -29.78
C ARG A 23 -3.94 -2.77 -30.77
N GLN A 24 -2.77 -2.20 -31.08
CA GLN A 24 -1.81 -2.81 -31.99
C GLN A 24 -1.12 -4.05 -31.40
N ARG A 25 -0.76 -4.00 -30.12
CA ARG A 25 0.01 -5.06 -29.47
C ARG A 25 -0.88 -6.19 -28.94
N LEU A 26 -2.10 -5.88 -28.51
CA LEU A 26 -3.03 -6.82 -27.86
C LEU A 26 -4.43 -6.71 -28.49
N PRO A 27 -4.59 -6.95 -29.82
CA PRO A 27 -5.85 -6.64 -30.52
C PRO A 27 -7.06 -7.41 -29.97
N ARG A 28 -6.89 -8.67 -29.56
CA ARG A 28 -7.97 -9.46 -28.99
C ARG A 28 -8.36 -8.98 -27.59
N ILE A 29 -7.38 -8.67 -26.74
CA ILE A 29 -7.63 -8.14 -25.40
C ILE A 29 -8.28 -6.76 -25.49
N TYR A 30 -7.83 -5.92 -26.44
CA TYR A 30 -8.45 -4.62 -26.69
C TYR A 30 -9.95 -4.75 -27.03
N GLN A 31 -10.34 -5.69 -27.89
CA GLN A 31 -11.76 -5.94 -28.20
C GLN A 31 -12.58 -6.26 -26.95
N ILE A 32 -12.03 -7.09 -26.05
CA ILE A 32 -12.68 -7.47 -24.79
C ILE A 32 -12.80 -6.23 -23.86
N VAL A 33 -11.71 -5.50 -23.66
CA VAL A 33 -11.69 -4.30 -22.81
C VAL A 33 -12.64 -3.24 -23.34
N ARG A 34 -12.72 -3.05 -24.67
CA ARG A 34 -13.65 -2.13 -25.32
C ARG A 34 -15.10 -2.52 -25.06
N GLU A 35 -15.44 -3.80 -25.15
CA GLU A 35 -16.78 -4.28 -24.85
C GLU A 35 -17.16 -4.07 -23.39
N ILE A 36 -16.22 -4.36 -22.45
CA ILE A 36 -16.42 -4.06 -21.03
C ILE A 36 -16.64 -2.57 -20.82
N ASN A 37 -15.81 -1.72 -21.45
CA ASN A 37 -15.95 -0.27 -21.37
C ASN A 37 -17.31 0.21 -21.86
N ASN A 38 -17.79 -0.30 -23.00
CA ASN A 38 -19.06 0.11 -23.58
C ASN A 38 -20.24 -0.21 -22.64
N ARG A 39 -20.26 -1.43 -22.10
CA ARG A 39 -21.29 -1.85 -21.13
C ARG A 39 -21.23 -1.05 -19.84
N PHE A 40 -20.03 -0.90 -19.28
CA PHE A 40 -19.81 -0.11 -18.08
C PHE A 40 -20.24 1.34 -18.26
N SER A 41 -19.82 1.98 -19.38
CA SER A 41 -20.18 3.38 -19.67
C SER A 41 -21.69 3.55 -19.85
N ALA A 42 -22.38 2.61 -20.48
CA ALA A 42 -23.85 2.65 -20.61
C ALA A 42 -24.54 2.57 -19.22
N GLN A 43 -24.10 1.67 -18.35
CA GLN A 43 -24.59 1.58 -16.97
C GLN A 43 -24.33 2.87 -16.19
N MET A 44 -23.15 3.46 -16.34
CA MET A 44 -22.81 4.72 -15.65
C MET A 44 -23.59 5.90 -16.18
N MET A 45 -23.90 5.94 -17.48
CA MET A 45 -24.78 6.97 -18.06
C MET A 45 -26.16 6.94 -17.44
N GLU A 46 -26.72 5.75 -17.24
CA GLU A 46 -28.01 5.58 -16.56
C GLU A 46 -27.91 6.00 -15.08
N ALA A 47 -26.90 5.52 -14.36
CA ALA A 47 -26.69 5.78 -12.94
C ALA A 47 -26.42 7.26 -12.61
N THR A 48 -25.83 8.02 -13.56
CA THR A 48 -25.49 9.44 -13.38
C THR A 48 -26.54 10.39 -13.96
N GLY A 49 -27.63 9.87 -14.51
CA GLY A 49 -28.64 10.70 -15.20
C GLY A 49 -28.12 11.41 -16.44
N GLY A 50 -27.13 10.82 -17.14
CA GLY A 50 -26.57 11.34 -18.39
C GLY A 50 -25.36 12.27 -18.24
N ASP A 51 -24.71 12.32 -17.08
CA ASP A 51 -23.50 13.11 -16.86
C ASP A 51 -22.30 12.52 -17.61
N THR A 52 -22.09 13.00 -18.84
CA THR A 52 -21.03 12.53 -19.73
C THR A 52 -19.62 12.80 -19.20
N GLU A 53 -19.42 13.87 -18.44
CA GLU A 53 -18.12 14.21 -17.87
C GLU A 53 -17.75 13.23 -16.76
N LYS A 54 -18.69 12.96 -15.85
CA LYS A 54 -18.54 11.99 -14.78
C LYS A 54 -18.28 10.58 -15.33
N VAL A 55 -19.03 10.18 -16.35
CA VAL A 55 -18.81 8.90 -17.06
C VAL A 55 -17.43 8.85 -17.71
N GLY A 56 -16.97 9.92 -18.36
CA GLY A 56 -15.65 10.01 -18.99
C GLY A 56 -14.49 9.86 -17.98
N ARG A 57 -14.65 10.35 -16.75
CA ARG A 57 -13.65 10.14 -15.67
C ARG A 57 -13.60 8.69 -15.22
N MET A 58 -14.75 8.01 -15.11
CA MET A 58 -14.83 6.61 -14.70
C MET A 58 -14.55 5.61 -15.82
N ALA A 59 -14.69 6.01 -17.09
CA ALA A 59 -14.53 5.13 -18.23
C ALA A 59 -13.13 4.48 -18.27
N ILE A 60 -13.10 3.23 -18.70
CA ILE A 60 -11.87 2.44 -18.86
C ILE A 60 -11.06 2.99 -20.05
N ILE A 61 -11.75 3.32 -21.15
CA ILE A 61 -11.14 3.91 -22.34
C ILE A 61 -11.68 5.33 -22.47
N SER A 62 -10.83 6.31 -22.30
CA SER A 62 -11.17 7.72 -22.50
C SER A 62 -9.92 8.55 -22.76
N TYR A 63 -10.08 9.64 -23.49
CA TYR A 63 -8.99 10.58 -23.84
C TYR A 63 -7.78 9.92 -24.51
N GLY A 64 -8.02 8.86 -25.32
CA GLY A 64 -6.96 8.11 -26.02
C GLY A 64 -6.11 7.20 -25.10
N LEU A 65 -6.57 6.95 -23.88
CA LEU A 65 -5.90 6.12 -22.89
C LEU A 65 -6.78 4.96 -22.44
N ILE A 66 -6.14 3.83 -22.12
CA ILE A 66 -6.73 2.71 -21.37
C ILE A 66 -6.26 2.84 -19.93
N LYS A 67 -7.20 3.04 -19.01
CA LYS A 67 -6.96 3.25 -17.57
C LYS A 67 -7.14 1.92 -16.83
N MET A 68 -6.03 1.29 -16.47
CA MET A 68 -6.06 -0.06 -15.85
C MET A 68 -6.76 -0.07 -14.50
N ALA A 69 -6.59 0.97 -13.69
CA ALA A 69 -7.29 1.09 -12.41
C ALA A 69 -8.82 1.20 -12.58
N ASN A 70 -9.29 1.94 -13.59
CA ASN A 70 -10.71 2.04 -13.91
C ASN A 70 -11.27 0.69 -14.39
N LEU A 71 -10.50 -0.07 -15.17
CA LEU A 71 -10.87 -1.44 -15.54
C LEU A 71 -11.04 -2.33 -14.30
N CYS A 72 -10.12 -2.24 -13.33
CA CYS A 72 -10.23 -2.98 -12.09
C CYS A 72 -11.47 -2.56 -11.29
N VAL A 73 -11.72 -1.25 -11.14
CA VAL A 73 -12.91 -0.74 -10.44
C VAL A 73 -14.19 -1.20 -11.13
N ALA A 74 -14.26 -1.21 -12.46
CA ALA A 74 -15.43 -1.67 -13.21
C ALA A 74 -15.65 -3.19 -13.05
N ALA A 75 -14.60 -4.00 -13.21
CA ALA A 75 -14.70 -5.46 -13.32
C ALA A 75 -14.70 -6.20 -11.98
N CYS A 76 -14.08 -5.65 -10.92
CA CYS A 76 -13.98 -6.31 -9.62
C CYS A 76 -15.25 -6.09 -8.78
N HIS A 77 -15.62 -7.08 -7.96
CA HIS A 77 -16.75 -6.98 -7.04
C HIS A 77 -16.43 -6.14 -5.80
N SER A 78 -15.15 -6.02 -5.43
CA SER A 78 -14.69 -5.16 -4.33
C SER A 78 -13.39 -4.45 -4.67
N VAL A 79 -13.22 -3.27 -4.09
CA VAL A 79 -12.04 -2.41 -4.17
C VAL A 79 -11.62 -2.08 -2.75
N ASN A 80 -10.38 -2.33 -2.37
CA ASN A 80 -9.93 -1.97 -1.03
C ASN A 80 -8.64 -1.15 -1.04
N GLY A 81 -8.55 -0.24 -0.08
CA GLY A 81 -7.30 0.33 0.36
C GLY A 81 -6.59 -0.57 1.38
N VAL A 82 -5.35 -0.24 1.72
CA VAL A 82 -4.46 -1.06 2.56
C VAL A 82 -4.24 -0.51 3.97
N SER A 83 -4.95 0.55 4.33
CA SER A 83 -5.09 1.10 5.68
C SER A 83 -6.36 1.93 5.75
N LYS A 84 -6.84 2.25 6.96
CA LYS A 84 -8.04 3.09 7.14
C LYS A 84 -7.89 4.43 6.41
N LEU A 85 -6.79 5.15 6.65
CA LEU A 85 -6.49 6.43 5.98
C LEU A 85 -6.42 6.29 4.47
N HIS A 86 -5.67 5.28 3.96
CA HIS A 86 -5.56 5.04 2.53
C HIS A 86 -6.93 4.76 1.89
N SER A 87 -7.77 3.95 2.55
CA SER A 87 -9.12 3.63 2.04
C SER A 87 -10.00 4.87 1.93
N GLU A 88 -9.92 5.82 2.87
CA GLU A 88 -10.64 7.09 2.78
C GLU A 88 -10.12 7.96 1.60
N ILE A 89 -8.81 7.98 1.37
CA ILE A 89 -8.23 8.68 0.21
C ILE A 89 -8.69 8.02 -1.11
N VAL A 90 -8.72 6.68 -1.16
CA VAL A 90 -9.21 5.94 -2.33
C VAL A 90 -10.66 6.30 -2.65
N LYS A 91 -11.53 6.38 -1.65
CA LYS A 91 -12.95 6.73 -1.79
C LYS A 91 -13.17 8.17 -2.24
N HIS A 92 -12.46 9.12 -1.62
CA HIS A 92 -12.79 10.54 -1.74
C HIS A 92 -11.88 11.32 -2.70
N SER A 93 -10.71 10.77 -3.06
CA SER A 93 -9.75 11.45 -3.93
C SER A 93 -9.41 10.66 -5.19
N VAL A 94 -9.22 9.33 -5.08
CA VAL A 94 -8.79 8.53 -6.24
C VAL A 94 -9.99 8.12 -7.11
N PHE A 95 -11.06 7.59 -6.51
CA PHE A 95 -12.27 7.12 -7.21
C PHE A 95 -13.57 7.72 -6.66
N PRO A 96 -13.68 9.05 -6.47
CA PRO A 96 -14.84 9.66 -5.82
C PRO A 96 -16.14 9.43 -6.59
N ASP A 97 -16.09 9.46 -7.92
CA ASP A 97 -17.27 9.25 -8.76
C ASP A 97 -17.78 7.81 -8.64
N ALA A 98 -16.89 6.83 -8.70
CA ALA A 98 -17.25 5.41 -8.56
C ALA A 98 -17.76 5.11 -7.15
N PHE A 99 -17.12 5.68 -6.11
CA PHE A 99 -17.58 5.55 -4.74
C PHE A 99 -18.98 6.16 -4.52
N SER A 100 -19.27 7.29 -5.16
CA SER A 100 -20.60 7.92 -5.05
C SER A 100 -21.75 7.06 -5.61
N ILE A 101 -21.45 6.15 -6.55
CA ILE A 101 -22.44 5.28 -7.22
C ILE A 101 -22.54 3.92 -6.53
N ALA A 102 -21.40 3.34 -6.12
CA ALA A 102 -21.34 2.01 -5.53
C ALA A 102 -20.47 2.01 -4.24
N PRO A 103 -20.90 2.67 -3.16
CA PRO A 103 -20.11 2.82 -1.94
C PRO A 103 -19.79 1.48 -1.27
N GLU A 104 -20.71 0.50 -1.36
CA GLU A 104 -20.57 -0.84 -0.79
C GLU A 104 -19.40 -1.63 -1.39
N LYS A 105 -18.96 -1.27 -2.60
CA LYS A 105 -17.83 -1.86 -3.30
C LYS A 105 -16.48 -1.53 -2.67
N PHE A 106 -16.41 -0.39 -1.93
CA PHE A 106 -15.17 0.14 -1.39
C PHE A 106 -14.97 -0.24 0.08
N THR A 107 -13.95 -1.03 0.34
CA THR A 107 -13.66 -1.60 1.65
C THR A 107 -12.25 -1.24 2.12
N ASN A 108 -11.90 -1.67 3.33
CA ASN A 108 -10.56 -1.55 3.87
C ASN A 108 -10.05 -2.93 4.29
N VAL A 109 -8.83 -3.25 3.85
CA VAL A 109 -8.07 -4.40 4.37
C VAL A 109 -6.69 -3.88 4.77
N THR A 110 -6.50 -3.66 6.07
CA THR A 110 -5.24 -3.14 6.58
C THR A 110 -4.10 -4.15 6.38
N ASN A 111 -2.97 -3.67 5.86
CA ASN A 111 -1.78 -4.49 5.76
C ASN A 111 -1.34 -4.99 7.14
N GLY A 112 -0.88 -6.22 7.18
CA GLY A 112 -0.22 -6.80 8.34
C GLY A 112 1.30 -6.74 8.22
N ILE A 113 1.98 -7.14 9.29
CA ILE A 113 3.43 -7.31 9.32
C ILE A 113 3.78 -8.72 9.81
N ALA A 114 4.72 -9.38 9.13
CA ALA A 114 5.30 -10.62 9.58
C ALA A 114 6.33 -10.34 10.70
N HIS A 115 5.87 -10.05 11.92
CA HIS A 115 6.72 -9.62 13.04
C HIS A 115 7.77 -10.66 13.44
N ARG A 116 7.52 -11.97 13.25
CA ARG A 116 8.52 -13.01 13.47
C ARG A 116 9.72 -12.85 12.54
N ARG A 117 9.51 -12.50 11.28
CA ARG A 117 10.60 -12.23 10.33
C ARG A 117 11.21 -10.84 10.55
N TRP A 118 10.39 -9.80 10.53
CA TRP A 118 10.86 -8.42 10.47
C TRP A 118 11.25 -7.82 11.83
N LEU A 119 10.88 -8.48 12.94
CA LEU A 119 11.33 -8.14 14.28
C LEU A 119 12.23 -9.25 14.83
N CYS A 120 11.68 -10.45 15.08
CA CYS A 120 12.40 -11.47 15.84
C CYS A 120 13.65 -11.98 15.12
N GLN A 121 13.59 -12.20 13.80
CA GLN A 121 14.72 -12.67 13.01
C GLN A 121 15.67 -11.52 12.61
N ALA A 122 15.10 -10.39 12.17
CA ALA A 122 15.89 -9.29 11.63
C ALA A 122 16.58 -8.45 12.72
N ASN A 123 16.03 -8.40 13.94
CA ASN A 123 16.55 -7.57 15.03
C ASN A 123 16.63 -8.36 16.35
N PRO A 124 17.62 -9.26 16.48
CA PRO A 124 17.74 -10.11 17.68
C PRO A 124 17.99 -9.32 18.96
N GLY A 125 18.70 -8.18 18.90
CA GLY A 125 18.93 -7.32 20.07
C GLY A 125 17.62 -6.72 20.59
N LEU A 126 16.77 -6.20 19.71
CA LEU A 126 15.45 -5.70 20.11
C LEU A 126 14.54 -6.84 20.58
N THR A 127 14.62 -8.00 19.96
CA THR A 127 13.84 -9.18 20.35
C THR A 127 14.21 -9.62 21.78
N ALA A 128 15.50 -9.67 22.11
CA ALA A 128 15.95 -9.99 23.46
C ALA A 128 15.44 -8.96 24.49
N PHE A 129 15.52 -7.66 24.16
CA PHE A 129 14.97 -6.60 25.01
C PHE A 129 13.47 -6.79 25.28
N ILE A 130 12.68 -7.12 24.25
CA ILE A 130 11.24 -7.35 24.39
C ILE A 130 10.98 -8.60 25.26
N ARG A 131 11.70 -9.70 25.02
CA ARG A 131 11.59 -10.92 25.81
C ARG A 131 11.84 -10.69 27.28
N ASP A 132 12.91 -9.97 27.59
CA ASP A 132 13.26 -9.64 28.97
C ASP A 132 12.18 -8.79 29.65
N SER A 133 11.51 -7.94 28.87
CA SER A 133 10.52 -6.98 29.37
C SER A 133 9.12 -7.56 29.55
N ILE A 134 8.65 -8.39 28.61
CA ILE A 134 7.24 -8.86 28.56
C ILE A 134 7.09 -10.37 28.35
N GLY A 135 8.19 -11.13 28.26
CA GLY A 135 8.17 -12.57 27.96
C GLY A 135 8.04 -12.88 26.47
N ASP A 136 7.90 -14.17 26.12
CA ASP A 136 7.92 -14.69 24.75
C ASP A 136 6.54 -14.73 24.05
N GLY A 137 5.47 -14.46 24.78
CA GLY A 137 4.10 -14.60 24.28
C GLY A 137 3.82 -13.84 22.98
N PHE A 138 4.46 -12.68 22.81
CA PHE A 138 4.28 -11.85 21.61
C PHE A 138 4.71 -12.54 20.29
N VAL A 139 5.52 -13.60 20.36
CA VAL A 139 5.95 -14.35 19.16
C VAL A 139 4.76 -15.04 18.50
N LEU A 140 3.80 -15.53 19.27
CA LEU A 140 2.56 -16.14 18.81
C LEU A 140 1.40 -15.16 18.81
N HIS A 141 1.37 -14.23 19.77
CA HIS A 141 0.31 -13.28 20.04
C HIS A 141 0.87 -11.86 19.96
N ALA A 142 0.93 -11.30 18.74
CA ALA A 142 1.55 -10.00 18.46
C ALA A 142 0.91 -8.84 19.26
N GLU A 143 -0.36 -8.97 19.64
CA GLU A 143 -1.09 -8.03 20.49
C GLU A 143 -0.44 -7.85 21.87
N GLU A 144 0.32 -8.80 22.36
CA GLU A 144 1.06 -8.70 23.60
C GLU A 144 2.14 -7.62 23.59
N LEU A 145 2.59 -7.18 22.41
CA LEU A 145 3.50 -6.03 22.28
C LEU A 145 2.92 -4.76 22.92
N ALA A 146 1.60 -4.66 23.09
CA ALA A 146 0.98 -3.55 23.82
C ALA A 146 1.44 -3.45 25.29
N LYS A 147 1.93 -4.55 25.88
CA LYS A 147 2.52 -4.58 27.24
C LYS A 147 3.81 -3.73 27.37
N LEU A 148 4.41 -3.32 26.24
CA LEU A 148 5.57 -2.42 26.24
C LEU A 148 5.19 -0.94 26.52
N ARG A 149 3.92 -0.55 26.40
CA ARG A 149 3.49 0.85 26.56
C ARG A 149 3.96 1.51 27.87
N PRO A 150 3.92 0.84 29.05
CA PRO A 150 4.39 1.44 30.30
C PRO A 150 5.90 1.76 30.30
N LEU A 151 6.69 1.10 29.44
CA LEU A 151 8.12 1.33 29.34
C LEU A 151 8.48 2.61 28.58
N ALA A 152 7.49 3.27 27.95
CA ALA A 152 7.72 4.53 27.24
C ALA A 152 8.19 5.67 28.16
N ASP A 153 7.88 5.59 29.46
CA ASP A 153 8.30 6.56 30.48
C ASP A 153 9.43 6.02 31.40
N ASP A 154 9.92 4.81 31.12
CA ASP A 154 11.04 4.20 31.88
C ASP A 154 12.38 4.59 31.24
N LYS A 155 13.15 5.41 31.95
CA LYS A 155 14.43 5.93 31.47
C LYS A 155 15.44 4.81 31.16
N ALA A 156 15.54 3.77 32.00
CA ALA A 156 16.47 2.67 31.77
C ALA A 156 16.09 1.82 30.55
N ALA A 157 14.78 1.61 30.34
CA ALA A 157 14.26 0.94 29.12
C ALA A 157 14.56 1.76 27.87
N LEU A 158 14.36 3.08 27.90
CA LEU A 158 14.65 3.98 26.78
C LEU A 158 16.14 4.03 26.44
N GLU A 159 17.03 4.08 27.46
CA GLU A 159 18.50 4.04 27.27
C GLU A 159 18.93 2.71 26.63
N ARG A 160 18.39 1.58 27.11
CA ARG A 160 18.66 0.26 26.52
C ARG A 160 18.17 0.16 25.07
N PHE A 161 16.99 0.67 24.78
CA PHE A 161 16.44 0.73 23.41
C PHE A 161 17.30 1.60 22.49
N ALA A 162 17.74 2.76 22.94
CA ALA A 162 18.62 3.65 22.19
C ALA A 162 19.97 2.98 21.88
N ALA A 163 20.56 2.25 22.84
CA ALA A 163 21.80 1.50 22.65
C ALA A 163 21.66 0.43 21.57
N ILE A 164 20.56 -0.35 21.57
CA ILE A 164 20.28 -1.35 20.54
C ILE A 164 20.18 -0.72 19.15
N LYS A 165 19.47 0.41 19.04
CA LYS A 165 19.36 1.12 17.76
C LYS A 165 20.72 1.61 17.27
N ARG A 166 21.52 2.17 18.15
CA ARG A 166 22.87 2.66 17.80
C ARG A 166 23.79 1.52 17.34
N GLU A 167 23.76 0.37 18.02
CA GLU A 167 24.51 -0.81 17.63
C GLU A 167 24.14 -1.30 16.23
N ASN A 168 22.82 -1.36 15.91
CA ASN A 168 22.34 -1.74 14.60
C ASN A 168 22.81 -0.75 13.51
N LYS A 169 22.81 0.56 13.80
CA LYS A 169 23.30 1.60 12.88
C LYS A 169 24.82 1.47 12.66
N ALA A 170 25.58 1.20 13.71
CA ALA A 170 27.03 0.99 13.59
C ALA A 170 27.34 -0.23 12.70
N ARG A 171 26.65 -1.37 12.91
CA ARG A 171 26.80 -2.55 12.03
C ARG A 171 26.46 -2.25 10.59
N PHE A 172 25.40 -1.48 10.34
CA PHE A 172 25.01 -1.10 9.00
C PHE A 172 26.03 -0.15 8.37
N SER A 173 26.56 0.80 9.12
CA SER A 173 27.63 1.70 8.66
C SER A 173 28.89 0.93 8.26
N ASP A 174 29.30 -0.07 9.05
CA ASP A 174 30.41 -0.96 8.72
C ASP A 174 30.15 -1.79 7.45
N TYR A 175 28.94 -2.28 7.28
CA TYR A 175 28.52 -3.02 6.08
C TYR A 175 28.62 -2.12 4.83
N VAL A 176 28.07 -0.91 4.86
CA VAL A 176 28.11 0.04 3.75
C VAL A 176 29.55 0.44 3.43
N LYS A 177 30.38 0.68 4.44
CA LYS A 177 31.81 0.96 4.24
C LYS A 177 32.53 -0.18 3.53
N LYS A 178 32.26 -1.42 3.90
CA LYS A 178 32.88 -2.60 3.28
C LYS A 178 32.39 -2.85 1.85
N THR A 179 31.12 -2.62 1.57
CA THR A 179 30.50 -2.99 0.28
C THR A 179 30.50 -1.85 -0.74
N ALA A 180 30.36 -0.62 -0.30
CA ALA A 180 30.24 0.57 -1.15
C ALA A 180 31.39 1.58 -0.98
N GLY A 181 32.30 1.39 -0.01
CA GLY A 181 33.39 2.32 0.27
C GLY A 181 32.94 3.64 0.94
N VAL A 182 31.65 3.77 1.30
CA VAL A 182 31.06 4.98 1.86
C VAL A 182 31.05 4.91 3.38
N SER A 183 31.51 5.95 4.05
CA SER A 183 31.42 6.09 5.51
C SER A 183 30.15 6.84 5.89
N ILE A 184 29.31 6.24 6.74
CA ILE A 184 28.08 6.81 7.28
C ILE A 184 28.26 7.00 8.78
N ASP A 185 27.88 8.18 9.29
CA ASP A 185 27.86 8.44 10.73
C ASP A 185 26.69 7.70 11.39
N PRO A 186 26.91 6.75 12.31
CA PRO A 186 25.86 6.01 12.98
C PRO A 186 24.99 6.87 13.89
N ASP A 187 25.40 8.09 14.24
CA ASP A 187 24.60 9.01 15.04
C ASP A 187 23.66 9.90 14.19
N SER A 188 23.81 9.88 12.85
CA SER A 188 22.89 10.58 11.95
C SER A 188 21.50 9.92 11.90
N LEU A 189 20.52 10.62 11.36
CA LEU A 189 19.19 10.06 11.07
C LEU A 189 19.27 9.14 9.84
N PHE A 190 18.82 7.89 9.99
CA PHE A 190 18.75 6.94 8.87
C PHE A 190 17.32 6.87 8.35
N ASP A 191 17.16 7.09 7.04
CA ASP A 191 15.95 6.79 6.29
C ASP A 191 16.27 5.66 5.30
N VAL A 192 15.61 4.52 5.45
CA VAL A 192 15.80 3.33 4.61
C VAL A 192 14.45 2.88 4.09
N GLN A 193 14.29 2.89 2.77
CA GLN A 193 13.11 2.38 2.08
C GLN A 193 13.48 1.19 1.21
N VAL A 194 12.74 0.09 1.38
CA VAL A 194 12.84 -1.11 0.54
C VAL A 194 11.52 -1.29 -0.19
N LYS A 195 11.59 -1.23 -1.51
CA LYS A 195 10.44 -1.44 -2.40
C LYS A 195 10.70 -2.58 -3.36
#